data_79afa1546c8459e0811bf1b671342059
#
_entry.id   79afa1546c8459e0811bf1b671342059
#
_cell.length_a   1.000
_cell.length_b   1.000
_cell.length_c   1.000
_cell.angle_alpha   90.00
_cell.angle_beta   90.00
_cell.angle_gamma   90.00
#
_symmetry.space_group_name_H-M   'P 1'
#
loop_
_entity.id
_entity.type
_entity.pdbx_description
1 polymer ?
#
loop_
_entity_poly.entity_id
_entity_poly.type
_entity_poly.pdbx_seq_one_letter_code
_entity_poly.pdbx_strand_id
1 'polypeptide(L)'
;MVNALQIPRTIRHPCFDEDAHDSIGRVHLPVARVCNIQCNFCDRRVCANLEIQHPGWTAKLMTSDEATALVRSLVSERREDDFVVGVAGPGEPLANEETIRTLSLIHREFPWLMKCVSTNGLLLEERLPDLLAVGVKALTVTVNAPDGEVGMHIYSWVRYGGIIYRGKEAAEILITKQLRGIKAALSAGLRLKVNSVLVPGINDAHMVRLAARLKKISVPLMNIMPLIPGGKMKDLRHPTCDEIRDVRNLCAAAIPQFHRCEQCRADVIRLPGRQIPPVVSNR
;
A
#
# COMPACT_ATOMS: atom_id res chain seq x y z
N MET A 1 43.45 3.08 -14.08
CA MET A 1 42.20 3.89 -14.14
C MET A 1 41.17 3.16 -13.32
N VAL A 2 40.91 3.65 -12.10
CA VAL A 2 39.98 3.04 -11.16
C VAL A 2 38.58 3.46 -11.57
N ASN A 3 37.72 2.47 -11.91
CA ASN A 3 36.31 2.68 -12.21
C ASN A 3 35.65 3.45 -11.05
N ALA A 4 35.14 4.64 -11.36
CA ALA A 4 34.29 5.37 -10.44
C ALA A 4 33.11 4.47 -10.09
N LEU A 5 33.03 4.01 -8.84
CA LEU A 5 31.90 3.36 -8.24
C LEU A 5 30.68 4.29 -8.46
N GLN A 6 29.79 3.90 -9.37
CA GLN A 6 28.51 4.57 -9.50
C GLN A 6 27.80 4.45 -8.14
N ILE A 7 27.70 5.57 -7.44
CA ILE A 7 26.84 5.71 -6.26
C ILE A 7 25.44 5.25 -6.72
N PRO A 8 24.82 4.28 -6.03
CA PRO A 8 23.48 3.85 -6.41
C PRO A 8 22.57 5.09 -6.46
N ARG A 9 21.93 5.36 -7.61
CA ARG A 9 20.91 6.40 -7.72
C ARG A 9 19.94 6.18 -6.56
N THR A 10 19.83 7.15 -5.68
CA THR A 10 18.90 7.07 -4.53
C THR A 10 17.53 6.83 -5.10
N ILE A 11 16.99 5.64 -4.84
CA ILE A 11 15.68 5.23 -5.35
C ILE A 11 14.63 6.18 -4.75
N ARG A 12 14.19 7.19 -5.51
CA ARG A 12 13.17 8.16 -5.09
C ARG A 12 11.78 7.58 -5.35
N HIS A 13 10.85 7.81 -4.41
CA HIS A 13 9.49 7.27 -4.53
C HIS A 13 8.46 8.28 -4.00
N PRO A 14 7.39 8.61 -4.74
CA PRO A 14 6.45 9.68 -4.39
C PRO A 14 5.66 9.42 -3.09
N CYS A 15 5.58 8.17 -2.64
CA CYS A 15 4.89 7.81 -1.39
C CYS A 15 5.84 7.55 -0.22
N PHE A 16 7.16 7.78 -0.37
CA PHE A 16 8.18 7.57 0.66
C PHE A 16 9.06 8.80 0.88
N ASP A 17 9.21 9.63 -0.12
CA ASP A 17 10.06 10.82 -0.10
C ASP A 17 9.17 12.05 -0.36
N GLU A 18 9.12 12.98 0.60
CA GLU A 18 8.23 14.15 0.49
C GLU A 18 8.62 15.06 -0.69
N ASP A 19 9.92 15.21 -0.98
CA ASP A 19 10.45 15.97 -2.12
C ASP A 19 10.23 15.28 -3.47
N ALA A 20 10.00 13.98 -3.48
CA ALA A 20 9.66 13.23 -4.69
C ALA A 20 8.15 13.24 -4.99
N HIS A 21 7.34 13.66 -4.04
CA HIS A 21 5.88 13.52 -4.09
C HIS A 21 5.23 14.15 -5.32
N ASP A 22 5.68 15.33 -5.72
CA ASP A 22 5.15 16.06 -6.88
C ASP A 22 6.00 15.90 -8.14
N SER A 23 7.25 15.46 -7.99
CA SER A 23 8.22 15.34 -9.10
C SER A 23 8.27 13.95 -9.74
N ILE A 24 7.76 12.92 -9.06
CA ILE A 24 7.68 11.54 -9.56
C ILE A 24 6.22 11.10 -9.60
N GLY A 25 5.80 10.58 -10.73
CA GLY A 25 4.45 10.06 -10.92
C GLY A 25 4.20 8.75 -10.20
N ARG A 26 2.93 8.39 -10.09
CA ARG A 26 2.48 7.09 -9.61
C ARG A 26 1.40 6.54 -10.52
N VAL A 27 1.53 5.28 -10.87
CA VAL A 27 0.60 4.54 -11.70
C VAL A 27 0.18 3.30 -10.95
N HIS A 28 -1.09 3.23 -10.55
CA HIS A 28 -1.63 2.05 -9.90
C HIS A 28 -2.35 1.17 -10.90
N LEU A 29 -2.07 -0.12 -10.84
CA LEU A 29 -2.66 -1.14 -11.71
C LEU A 29 -3.70 -1.94 -10.90
N PRO A 30 -5.00 -1.80 -11.20
CA PRO A 30 -6.09 -2.43 -10.44
C PRO A 30 -6.31 -3.88 -10.86
N VAL A 31 -5.31 -4.74 -10.67
CA VAL A 31 -5.33 -6.16 -11.03
C VAL A 31 -5.71 -7.09 -9.87
N ALA A 32 -5.68 -6.60 -8.63
CA ALA A 32 -5.97 -7.40 -7.44
C ALA A 32 -7.48 -7.40 -7.12
N ARG A 33 -8.19 -8.43 -7.57
CA ARG A 33 -9.66 -8.54 -7.44
C ARG A 33 -10.11 -8.93 -6.04
N VAL A 34 -9.52 -9.96 -5.44
CA VAL A 34 -9.96 -10.55 -4.18
C VAL A 34 -9.12 -10.06 -3.00
N CYS A 35 -9.66 -10.18 -1.80
CA CYS A 35 -8.93 -9.90 -0.57
C CYS A 35 -9.08 -11.08 0.40
N ASN A 36 -8.03 -11.34 1.16
CA ASN A 36 -7.97 -12.41 2.15
C ASN A 36 -8.30 -11.95 3.57
N ILE A 37 -8.65 -10.66 3.74
CA ILE A 37 -9.18 -10.10 4.99
C ILE A 37 -10.36 -9.18 4.71
N GLN A 38 -11.15 -8.86 5.75
CA GLN A 38 -12.15 -7.80 5.70
C GLN A 38 -11.89 -6.79 6.80
N CYS A 39 -11.36 -5.62 6.43
CA CYS A 39 -11.35 -4.45 7.31
C CYS A 39 -12.77 -3.88 7.43
N ASN A 40 -13.19 -3.51 8.64
CA ASN A 40 -14.53 -3.02 8.90
C ASN A 40 -14.86 -1.70 8.18
N PHE A 41 -13.84 -0.88 7.88
CA PHE A 41 -13.97 0.37 7.14
C PHE A 41 -13.86 0.20 5.61
N CYS A 42 -13.49 -1.00 5.12
CA CYS A 42 -13.17 -1.17 3.71
C CYS A 42 -14.43 -1.50 2.89
N ASP A 43 -14.63 -0.70 1.86
CA ASP A 43 -15.68 -0.84 0.87
C ASP A 43 -15.04 -0.83 -0.52
N ARG A 44 -14.75 -2.03 -1.03
CA ARG A 44 -14.15 -2.19 -2.37
C ARG A 44 -15.23 -2.10 -3.43
N ARG A 45 -15.09 -1.16 -4.36
CA ARG A 45 -16.08 -0.95 -5.43
C ARG A 45 -15.42 -0.76 -6.79
N VAL A 46 -16.11 -1.26 -7.82
CA VAL A 46 -15.93 -0.79 -9.18
C VAL A 46 -16.86 0.42 -9.36
N CYS A 47 -16.28 1.61 -9.54
CA CYS A 47 -17.01 2.86 -9.61
C CYS A 47 -16.35 3.77 -10.65
N ALA A 48 -17.06 4.01 -11.76
CA ALA A 48 -16.57 4.83 -12.87
C ALA A 48 -16.52 6.34 -12.54
N ASN A 49 -17.16 6.79 -11.46
CA ASN A 49 -17.03 8.18 -11.03
C ASN A 49 -15.64 8.44 -10.46
N LEU A 50 -14.80 9.14 -11.22
CA LEU A 50 -13.41 9.44 -10.91
C LEU A 50 -13.22 10.61 -9.95
N GLU A 51 -14.26 11.41 -9.72
CA GLU A 51 -14.24 12.50 -8.75
C GLU A 51 -14.19 11.99 -7.31
N ILE A 52 -14.69 10.75 -7.09
CA ILE A 52 -14.68 10.14 -5.77
C ILE A 52 -13.31 9.52 -5.51
N GLN A 53 -12.53 10.15 -4.62
CA GLN A 53 -11.26 9.62 -4.14
C GLN A 53 -11.50 8.69 -2.95
N HIS A 54 -11.33 7.38 -3.18
CA HIS A 54 -11.51 6.38 -2.13
C HIS A 54 -10.52 5.22 -2.33
N PRO A 55 -9.63 4.92 -1.36
CA PRO A 55 -8.75 3.77 -1.41
C PRO A 55 -9.55 2.47 -1.59
N GLY A 56 -9.07 1.57 -2.45
CA GLY A 56 -9.78 0.32 -2.76
C GLY A 56 -10.91 0.44 -3.78
N TRP A 57 -11.13 1.66 -4.35
CA TRP A 57 -12.03 1.83 -5.48
C TRP A 57 -11.26 1.88 -6.80
N THR A 58 -11.90 1.40 -7.87
CA THR A 58 -11.38 1.42 -9.23
C THR A 58 -12.49 1.64 -10.23
N ALA A 59 -12.21 2.28 -11.37
CA ALA A 59 -13.16 2.42 -12.47
C ALA A 59 -13.42 1.08 -13.15
N LYS A 60 -12.38 0.26 -13.31
CA LYS A 60 -12.45 -1.13 -13.80
C LYS A 60 -11.32 -1.98 -13.22
N LEU A 61 -11.49 -3.29 -13.26
CA LEU A 61 -10.39 -4.23 -13.07
C LEU A 61 -9.67 -4.43 -14.40
N MET A 62 -8.35 -4.56 -14.33
CA MET A 62 -7.50 -4.86 -15.48
C MET A 62 -7.03 -6.31 -15.46
N THR A 63 -6.85 -6.88 -16.63
CA THR A 63 -6.03 -8.08 -16.83
C THR A 63 -4.55 -7.69 -16.81
N SER A 64 -3.65 -8.67 -16.67
CA SER A 64 -2.20 -8.42 -16.75
C SER A 64 -1.79 -7.81 -18.09
N ASP A 65 -2.42 -8.24 -19.18
CA ASP A 65 -2.10 -7.75 -20.53
C ASP A 65 -2.55 -6.31 -20.72
N GLU A 66 -3.76 -5.93 -20.25
CA GLU A 66 -4.24 -4.53 -20.26
C GLU A 66 -3.34 -3.63 -19.40
N ALA A 67 -2.97 -4.09 -18.21
CA ALA A 67 -2.09 -3.35 -17.31
C ALA A 67 -0.68 -3.14 -17.92
N THR A 68 -0.13 -4.16 -18.57
CA THR A 68 1.16 -4.08 -19.26
C THR A 68 1.09 -3.16 -20.47
N ALA A 69 0.00 -3.21 -21.26
CA ALA A 69 -0.22 -2.32 -22.38
C ALA A 69 -0.31 -0.85 -21.94
N LEU A 70 -0.98 -0.57 -20.82
CA LEU A 70 -1.02 0.78 -20.24
C LEU A 70 0.39 1.27 -19.87
N VAL A 71 1.18 0.44 -19.18
CA VAL A 71 2.56 0.81 -18.79
C VAL A 71 3.42 1.07 -20.05
N ARG A 72 3.30 0.22 -21.07
CA ARG A 72 4.02 0.40 -22.35
C ARG A 72 3.69 1.74 -23.01
N SER A 73 2.41 2.13 -23.06
CA SER A 73 1.98 3.44 -23.58
C SER A 73 2.60 4.58 -22.76
N LEU A 74 2.58 4.49 -21.44
CA LEU A 74 3.15 5.55 -20.59
C LEU A 74 4.67 5.67 -20.73
N VAL A 75 5.38 4.55 -20.84
CA VAL A 75 6.84 4.53 -21.04
C VAL A 75 7.22 5.13 -22.41
N SER A 76 6.44 4.89 -23.47
CA SER A 76 6.72 5.46 -24.79
C SER A 76 6.60 6.99 -24.84
N GLU A 77 5.84 7.58 -23.92
CA GLU A 77 5.60 9.03 -23.84
C GLU A 77 6.52 9.75 -22.84
N ARG A 78 7.28 9.02 -22.01
CA ARG A 78 7.93 9.55 -20.80
C ARG A 78 9.36 9.05 -20.62
N ARG A 79 10.12 9.76 -19.76
CA ARG A 79 11.44 9.30 -19.31
C ARG A 79 11.33 8.20 -18.28
N GLU A 80 12.35 7.39 -18.14
CA GLU A 80 12.41 6.21 -17.25
C GLU A 80 12.10 6.49 -15.77
N ASP A 81 12.47 7.67 -15.28
CA ASP A 81 12.37 8.05 -13.86
C ASP A 81 11.11 8.90 -13.55
N ASP A 82 10.22 9.11 -14.52
CA ASP A 82 9.10 10.02 -14.35
C ASP A 82 7.97 9.45 -13.49
N PHE A 83 7.91 8.13 -13.31
CA PHE A 83 6.87 7.50 -12.49
C PHE A 83 7.28 6.14 -11.93
N VAL A 84 6.54 5.72 -10.90
CA VAL A 84 6.61 4.37 -10.33
C VAL A 84 5.33 3.61 -10.63
N VAL A 85 5.44 2.30 -10.82
CA VAL A 85 4.28 1.42 -11.04
C VAL A 85 3.99 0.64 -9.78
N GLY A 86 2.71 0.61 -9.37
CA GLY A 86 2.30 -0.07 -8.15
C GLY A 86 1.02 -0.88 -8.29
N VAL A 87 0.89 -1.92 -7.48
CA VAL A 87 -0.38 -2.61 -7.25
C VAL A 87 -0.83 -2.32 -5.81
N ALA A 88 -1.97 -1.61 -5.69
CA ALA A 88 -2.50 -1.14 -4.40
C ALA A 88 -3.97 -1.53 -4.19
N GLY A 89 -4.49 -2.46 -4.96
CA GLY A 89 -5.88 -2.88 -4.85
C GLY A 89 -6.55 -3.20 -6.20
N PRO A 90 -7.92 -3.18 -6.21
CA PRO A 90 -8.84 -2.87 -5.10
C PRO A 90 -8.88 -3.90 -3.97
N GLY A 91 -8.47 -5.14 -4.21
CA GLY A 91 -8.30 -6.20 -3.20
C GLY A 91 -6.88 -6.23 -2.61
N GLU A 92 -6.46 -7.42 -2.18
CA GLU A 92 -5.12 -7.65 -1.63
C GLU A 92 -4.15 -8.13 -2.72
N PRO A 93 -3.11 -7.38 -3.06
CA PRO A 93 -2.19 -7.76 -4.11
C PRO A 93 -1.58 -9.17 -3.94
N LEU A 94 -1.17 -9.53 -2.73
CA LEU A 94 -0.51 -10.83 -2.48
C LEU A 94 -1.46 -12.03 -2.42
N ALA A 95 -2.77 -11.80 -2.44
CA ALA A 95 -3.79 -12.84 -2.55
C ALA A 95 -4.26 -13.08 -4.00
N ASN A 96 -3.60 -12.44 -4.98
CA ASN A 96 -3.96 -12.52 -6.39
C ASN A 96 -2.74 -12.86 -7.25
N GLU A 97 -2.75 -13.99 -7.93
CA GLU A 97 -1.67 -14.40 -8.84
C GLU A 97 -1.49 -13.39 -9.98
N GLU A 98 -2.57 -12.71 -10.37
CA GLU A 98 -2.56 -11.67 -11.39
C GLU A 98 -1.60 -10.52 -11.05
N THR A 99 -1.39 -10.23 -9.76
CA THR A 99 -0.40 -9.25 -9.31
C THR A 99 1.02 -9.65 -9.71
N ILE A 100 1.42 -10.88 -9.38
CA ILE A 100 2.77 -11.37 -9.68
C ILE A 100 2.95 -11.51 -11.20
N ARG A 101 1.94 -12.03 -11.91
CA ARG A 101 1.96 -12.11 -13.37
C ARG A 101 2.15 -10.74 -14.02
N THR A 102 1.37 -9.75 -13.61
CA THR A 102 1.48 -8.37 -14.12
C THR A 102 2.87 -7.79 -13.89
N LEU A 103 3.36 -7.86 -12.64
CA LEU A 103 4.68 -7.34 -12.30
C LEU A 103 5.81 -8.08 -13.02
N SER A 104 5.65 -9.39 -13.28
CA SER A 104 6.60 -10.18 -14.06
C SER A 104 6.66 -9.72 -15.53
N LEU A 105 5.50 -9.49 -16.16
CA LEU A 105 5.43 -8.96 -17.52
C LEU A 105 6.12 -7.61 -17.62
N ILE A 106 5.80 -6.69 -16.70
CA ILE A 106 6.41 -5.36 -16.64
C ILE A 106 7.91 -5.46 -16.36
N HIS A 107 8.36 -6.38 -15.48
CA HIS A 107 9.77 -6.53 -15.16
C HIS A 107 10.59 -7.02 -16.36
N ARG A 108 10.02 -7.90 -17.17
CA ARG A 108 10.69 -8.40 -18.40
C ARG A 108 10.84 -7.32 -19.46
N GLU A 109 9.83 -6.46 -19.64
CA GLU A 109 9.88 -5.40 -20.65
C GLU A 109 10.60 -4.14 -20.15
N PHE A 110 10.43 -3.80 -18.86
CA PHE A 110 10.92 -2.57 -18.24
C PHE A 110 11.60 -2.89 -16.90
N PRO A 111 12.77 -3.57 -16.90
CA PRO A 111 13.45 -3.99 -15.66
C PRO A 111 13.87 -2.81 -14.79
N TRP A 112 14.17 -1.66 -15.38
CA TRP A 112 14.57 -0.42 -14.72
C TRP A 112 13.42 0.28 -14.00
N LEU A 113 12.18 0.09 -14.46
CA LEU A 113 11.01 0.77 -13.91
C LEU A 113 10.78 0.34 -12.46
N MET A 114 10.68 1.33 -11.56
CA MET A 114 10.45 1.04 -10.15
C MET A 114 9.05 0.44 -9.95
N LYS A 115 9.01 -0.71 -9.27
CA LYS A 115 7.80 -1.43 -8.90
C LYS A 115 7.58 -1.38 -7.39
N CYS A 116 6.33 -1.12 -6.98
CA CYS A 116 5.93 -1.15 -5.58
C CYS A 116 4.62 -1.93 -5.37
N VAL A 117 4.38 -2.36 -4.13
CA VAL A 117 3.15 -3.04 -3.74
C VAL A 117 2.65 -2.47 -2.41
N SER A 118 1.33 -2.27 -2.31
CA SER A 118 0.67 -1.95 -1.04
C SER A 118 -0.18 -3.14 -0.62
N THR A 119 0.15 -3.74 0.53
CA THR A 119 -0.41 -5.02 1.00
C THR A 119 -0.95 -4.92 2.42
N ASN A 120 -1.89 -5.78 2.78
CA ASN A 120 -2.29 -6.00 4.16
C ASN A 120 -1.26 -6.81 4.97
N GLY A 121 -0.26 -7.39 4.32
CA GLY A 121 0.87 -8.08 4.94
C GLY A 121 0.61 -9.51 5.40
N LEU A 122 -0.60 -10.06 5.28
CA LEU A 122 -0.91 -11.42 5.73
C LEU A 122 -0.04 -12.50 5.06
N LEU A 123 0.20 -12.33 3.75
CA LEU A 123 1.00 -13.28 2.94
C LEU A 123 2.39 -12.74 2.59
N LEU A 124 2.84 -11.66 3.23
CA LEU A 124 4.09 -11.00 2.83
C LEU A 124 5.32 -11.90 2.99
N GLU A 125 5.40 -12.66 4.09
CA GLU A 125 6.52 -13.58 4.35
C GLU A 125 6.60 -14.67 3.29
N GLU A 126 5.46 -15.26 2.93
CA GLU A 126 5.36 -16.36 1.96
C GLU A 126 5.60 -15.90 0.51
N ARG A 127 5.13 -14.69 0.17
CA ARG A 127 5.21 -14.14 -1.20
C ARG A 127 6.44 -13.26 -1.43
N LEU A 128 7.28 -13.06 -0.42
CA LEU A 128 8.48 -12.23 -0.54
C LEU A 128 9.43 -12.70 -1.65
N PRO A 129 9.73 -14.00 -1.83
CA PRO A 129 10.56 -14.46 -2.94
C PRO A 129 10.01 -14.06 -4.31
N ASP A 130 8.69 -14.16 -4.50
CA ASP A 130 8.04 -13.78 -5.76
C ASP A 130 8.18 -12.27 -6.03
N LEU A 131 7.98 -11.43 -4.99
CA LEU A 131 8.15 -9.99 -5.09
C LEU A 131 9.58 -9.59 -5.49
N LEU A 132 10.58 -10.26 -4.91
CA LEU A 132 11.98 -10.03 -5.26
C LEU A 132 12.27 -10.46 -6.70
N ALA A 133 11.76 -11.61 -7.12
CA ALA A 133 11.95 -12.15 -8.48
C ALA A 133 11.37 -11.23 -9.57
N VAL A 134 10.27 -10.52 -9.28
CA VAL A 134 9.67 -9.55 -10.22
C VAL A 134 10.20 -8.13 -10.04
N GLY A 135 11.24 -7.96 -9.23
CA GLY A 135 11.97 -6.70 -9.08
C GLY A 135 11.21 -5.60 -8.31
N VAL A 136 10.32 -5.96 -7.38
CA VAL A 136 9.72 -4.99 -6.44
C VAL A 136 10.83 -4.40 -5.56
N LYS A 137 10.80 -3.08 -5.36
CA LYS A 137 11.79 -2.34 -4.58
C LYS A 137 11.19 -1.63 -3.36
N ALA A 138 9.88 -1.35 -3.37
CA ALA A 138 9.22 -0.64 -2.29
C ALA A 138 7.92 -1.34 -1.88
N LEU A 139 7.68 -1.40 -0.57
CA LEU A 139 6.47 -1.99 0.02
C LEU A 139 5.81 -1.00 0.97
N THR A 140 4.50 -0.90 0.86
CA THR A 140 3.66 -0.31 1.90
C THR A 140 2.85 -1.42 2.56
N VAL A 141 3.01 -1.60 3.87
CA VAL A 141 2.24 -2.59 4.63
C VAL A 141 1.23 -1.87 5.51
N THR A 142 -0.05 -2.26 5.44
CA THR A 142 -1.08 -1.66 6.28
C THR A 142 -1.21 -2.41 7.58
N VAL A 143 -0.89 -1.75 8.71
CA VAL A 143 -0.99 -2.29 10.07
C VAL A 143 -1.80 -1.31 10.92
N ASN A 144 -3.00 -1.70 11.38
CA ASN A 144 -3.93 -0.79 12.05
C ASN A 144 -4.07 -1.03 13.56
N ALA A 145 -3.42 -2.06 14.10
CA ALA A 145 -3.55 -2.41 15.50
C ALA A 145 -2.23 -2.95 16.06
N PRO A 146 -1.92 -2.67 17.33
CA PRO A 146 -0.73 -3.22 17.98
C PRO A 146 -0.89 -4.69 18.40
N ASP A 147 -2.12 -5.17 18.60
CA ASP A 147 -2.44 -6.52 19.09
C ASP A 147 -3.86 -6.95 18.71
N GLY A 148 -4.22 -8.18 19.10
CA GLY A 148 -5.51 -8.79 18.80
C GLY A 148 -6.69 -8.11 19.47
N GLU A 149 -6.51 -7.52 20.66
CA GLU A 149 -7.59 -6.83 21.39
C GLU A 149 -8.10 -5.61 20.63
N VAL A 150 -7.18 -4.80 20.10
CA VAL A 150 -7.55 -3.65 19.26
C VAL A 150 -7.97 -4.11 17.86
N GLY A 151 -7.26 -5.10 17.31
CA GLY A 151 -7.47 -5.56 15.94
C GLY A 151 -8.84 -6.23 15.72
N MET A 152 -9.42 -6.89 16.73
CA MET A 152 -10.74 -7.51 16.62
C MET A 152 -11.87 -6.52 16.32
N HIS A 153 -11.69 -5.26 16.66
CA HIS A 153 -12.63 -4.18 16.36
C HIS A 153 -12.44 -3.61 14.95
N ILE A 154 -11.29 -3.87 14.32
CA ILE A 154 -10.93 -3.36 12.98
C ILE A 154 -11.19 -4.40 11.89
N TYR A 155 -10.96 -5.69 12.18
CA TYR A 155 -11.05 -6.77 11.19
C TYR A 155 -12.23 -7.69 11.46
N SER A 156 -13.14 -7.83 10.49
CA SER A 156 -14.28 -8.74 10.57
C SER A 156 -13.87 -10.21 10.48
N TRP A 157 -12.91 -10.50 9.60
CA TRP A 157 -12.39 -11.84 9.37
C TRP A 157 -11.04 -11.79 8.66
N VAL A 158 -10.27 -12.85 8.84
CA VAL A 158 -9.01 -13.13 8.16
C VAL A 158 -9.06 -14.56 7.62
N ARG A 159 -8.77 -14.73 6.33
CA ARG A 159 -8.67 -16.05 5.70
C ARG A 159 -7.20 -16.41 5.54
N TYR A 160 -6.77 -17.45 6.24
CA TYR A 160 -5.40 -17.95 6.20
C TYR A 160 -5.38 -19.48 6.22
N GLY A 161 -4.55 -20.12 5.38
CA GLY A 161 -4.48 -21.58 5.27
C GLY A 161 -5.82 -22.24 4.88
N GLY A 162 -6.67 -21.55 4.11
CA GLY A 162 -8.02 -22.03 3.73
C GLY A 162 -9.09 -21.83 4.80
N ILE A 163 -8.73 -21.42 6.03
CA ILE A 163 -9.63 -21.23 7.17
C ILE A 163 -9.98 -19.75 7.33
N ILE A 164 -11.23 -19.47 7.70
CA ILE A 164 -11.70 -18.11 8.05
C ILE A 164 -11.72 -17.97 9.57
N TYR A 165 -10.85 -17.11 10.08
CA TYR A 165 -10.77 -16.74 11.49
C TYR A 165 -11.56 -15.46 11.75
N ARG A 166 -12.01 -15.25 12.99
CA ARG A 166 -12.77 -14.07 13.45
C ARG A 166 -12.31 -13.60 14.82
N GLY A 167 -12.72 -12.39 15.20
CA GLY A 167 -12.43 -11.82 16.52
C GLY A 167 -10.93 -11.65 16.79
N LYS A 168 -10.55 -11.82 18.05
CA LYS A 168 -9.18 -11.64 18.52
C LYS A 168 -8.17 -12.56 17.82
N GLU A 169 -8.52 -13.83 17.62
CA GLU A 169 -7.64 -14.82 16.97
C GLU A 169 -7.30 -14.39 15.53
N ALA A 170 -8.30 -13.93 14.77
CA ALA A 170 -8.07 -13.43 13.41
C ALA A 170 -7.09 -12.26 13.38
N ALA A 171 -7.25 -11.32 14.32
CA ALA A 171 -6.38 -10.16 14.42
C ALA A 171 -4.96 -10.55 14.85
N GLU A 172 -4.79 -11.49 15.76
CA GLU A 172 -3.49 -12.00 16.22
C GLU A 172 -2.73 -12.71 15.09
N ILE A 173 -3.42 -13.54 14.30
CA ILE A 173 -2.84 -14.19 13.11
C ILE A 173 -2.33 -13.11 12.15
N LEU A 174 -3.18 -12.15 11.79
CA LEU A 174 -2.83 -11.09 10.86
C LEU A 174 -1.61 -10.29 11.34
N ILE A 175 -1.66 -9.78 12.57
CA ILE A 175 -0.60 -8.93 13.13
C ILE A 175 0.72 -9.71 13.25
N THR A 176 0.68 -10.98 13.66
CA THR A 176 1.86 -11.83 13.71
C THR A 176 2.51 -11.99 12.35
N LYS A 177 1.70 -12.28 11.31
CA LYS A 177 2.17 -12.41 9.93
C LYS A 177 2.70 -11.10 9.37
N GLN A 178 2.03 -9.98 9.64
CA GLN A 178 2.49 -8.64 9.27
C GLN A 178 3.88 -8.35 9.81
N LEU A 179 4.10 -8.53 11.10
CA LEU A 179 5.39 -8.23 11.74
C LEU A 179 6.52 -9.13 11.23
N ARG A 180 6.24 -10.42 10.99
CA ARG A 180 7.22 -11.36 10.41
C ARG A 180 7.55 -10.98 8.98
N GLY A 181 6.55 -10.73 8.15
CA GLY A 181 6.73 -10.31 6.75
C GLY A 181 7.46 -8.98 6.63
N ILE A 182 7.15 -7.98 7.47
CA ILE A 182 7.86 -6.69 7.53
C ILE A 182 9.34 -6.92 7.85
N LYS A 183 9.65 -7.72 8.88
CA LYS A 183 11.04 -8.02 9.26
C LYS A 183 11.79 -8.72 8.12
N ALA A 184 11.18 -9.70 7.47
CA ALA A 184 11.76 -10.40 6.34
C ALA A 184 12.02 -9.46 5.15
N ALA A 185 11.06 -8.59 4.80
CA ALA A 185 11.19 -7.63 3.72
C ALA A 185 12.30 -6.60 3.96
N LEU A 186 12.42 -6.09 5.20
CA LEU A 186 13.52 -5.20 5.59
C LEU A 186 14.87 -5.90 5.50
N SER A 187 14.97 -7.16 5.97
CA SER A 187 16.19 -7.96 5.87
C SER A 187 16.59 -8.26 4.42
N ALA A 188 15.62 -8.32 3.50
CA ALA A 188 15.85 -8.46 2.07
C ALA A 188 16.20 -7.13 1.36
N GLY A 189 16.33 -6.03 2.10
CA GLY A 189 16.74 -4.72 1.57
C GLY A 189 15.63 -3.93 0.85
N LEU A 190 14.35 -4.32 1.01
CA LEU A 190 13.25 -3.56 0.44
C LEU A 190 13.01 -2.26 1.22
N ARG A 191 12.69 -1.18 0.50
CA ARG A 191 12.16 0.04 1.12
C ARG A 191 10.76 -0.28 1.68
N LEU A 192 10.53 0.08 2.92
CA LEU A 192 9.27 -0.25 3.58
C LEU A 192 8.70 0.95 4.33
N LYS A 193 7.40 1.14 4.18
CA LYS A 193 6.57 2.06 4.96
C LYS A 193 5.38 1.31 5.54
N VAL A 194 4.99 1.65 6.76
CA VAL A 194 3.73 1.18 7.34
C VAL A 194 2.67 2.27 7.22
N ASN A 195 1.52 1.92 6.64
CA ASN A 195 0.32 2.73 6.71
C ASN A 195 -0.55 2.27 7.88
N SER A 196 -1.17 3.21 8.60
CA SER A 196 -2.13 2.92 9.66
C SER A 196 -3.32 3.87 9.55
N VAL A 197 -4.52 3.32 9.45
CA VAL A 197 -5.76 4.10 9.44
C VAL A 197 -6.12 4.45 10.89
N LEU A 198 -6.25 5.74 11.18
CA LEU A 198 -6.69 6.24 12.49
C LEU A 198 -8.21 6.17 12.57
N VAL A 199 -8.71 5.32 13.45
CA VAL A 199 -10.15 5.09 13.69
C VAL A 199 -10.48 5.63 15.09
N PRO A 200 -11.12 6.82 15.18
CA PRO A 200 -11.45 7.44 16.46
C PRO A 200 -12.26 6.52 17.39
N GLY A 201 -11.85 6.45 18.66
CA GLY A 201 -12.46 5.61 19.69
C GLY A 201 -12.14 4.12 19.58
N ILE A 202 -11.31 3.68 18.61
CA ILE A 202 -10.93 2.28 18.45
C ILE A 202 -9.42 2.10 18.59
N ASN A 203 -8.61 2.77 17.77
CA ASN A 203 -7.16 2.58 17.79
C ASN A 203 -6.36 3.86 18.06
N ASP A 204 -6.99 5.00 18.16
CA ASP A 204 -6.37 6.30 18.41
C ASP A 204 -5.47 6.30 19.65
N ALA A 205 -5.97 5.85 20.80
CA ALA A 205 -5.21 5.70 22.04
C ALA A 205 -4.07 4.66 21.94
N HIS A 206 -4.05 3.84 20.91
CA HIS A 206 -3.13 2.72 20.73
C HIS A 206 -2.04 2.94 19.69
N MET A 207 -2.10 4.04 18.93
CA MET A 207 -1.16 4.33 17.83
C MET A 207 0.29 4.49 18.32
N VAL A 208 0.51 5.10 19.48
CA VAL A 208 1.85 5.24 20.08
C VAL A 208 2.44 3.86 20.41
N ARG A 209 1.62 2.94 20.94
CA ARG A 209 2.04 1.57 21.23
C ARG A 209 2.36 0.79 19.95
N LEU A 210 1.57 1.01 18.89
CA LEU A 210 1.85 0.45 17.56
C LEU A 210 3.18 0.98 17.02
N ALA A 211 3.39 2.30 17.04
CA ALA A 211 4.64 2.93 16.58
C ALA A 211 5.86 2.38 17.34
N ALA A 212 5.78 2.25 18.66
CA ALA A 212 6.84 1.66 19.47
C ALA A 212 7.12 0.20 19.10
N ARG A 213 6.08 -0.59 18.78
CA ARG A 213 6.23 -1.99 18.35
C ARG A 213 6.89 -2.08 16.97
N LEU A 214 6.51 -1.22 16.03
CA LEU A 214 7.11 -1.14 14.70
C LEU A 214 8.57 -0.67 14.75
N LYS A 215 8.90 0.28 15.62
CA LYS A 215 10.29 0.70 15.88
C LYS A 215 11.19 -0.46 16.29
N LYS A 216 10.71 -1.36 17.16
CA LYS A 216 11.48 -2.54 17.64
C LYS A 216 11.89 -3.48 16.50
N ILE A 217 11.20 -3.46 15.36
CA ILE A 217 11.53 -4.24 14.18
C ILE A 217 12.10 -3.36 13.05
N SER A 218 12.59 -2.17 13.42
CA SER A 218 13.32 -1.25 12.52
C SER A 218 12.51 -0.72 11.33
N VAL A 219 11.19 -0.58 11.46
CA VAL A 219 10.36 0.10 10.44
C VAL A 219 10.84 1.55 10.30
N PRO A 220 11.26 1.99 9.10
CA PRO A 220 11.89 3.30 8.94
C PRO A 220 10.90 4.45 8.80
N LEU A 221 9.66 4.18 8.37
CA LEU A 221 8.67 5.21 8.04
C LEU A 221 7.25 4.74 8.36
N MET A 222 6.45 5.60 8.96
CA MET A 222 5.03 5.36 9.22
C MET A 222 4.19 6.47 8.60
N ASN A 223 2.98 6.14 8.18
CA ASN A 223 1.99 7.09 7.69
C ASN A 223 0.66 6.83 8.37
N ILE A 224 0.21 7.79 9.17
CA ILE A 224 -1.10 7.74 9.81
C ILE A 224 -2.10 8.42 8.88
N MET A 225 -3.09 7.67 8.42
CA MET A 225 -4.12 8.12 7.48
C MET A 225 -5.45 8.34 8.21
N PRO A 226 -6.21 9.38 7.89
CA PRO A 226 -7.56 9.52 8.41
C PRO A 226 -8.46 8.36 7.95
N LEU A 227 -9.34 7.91 8.83
CA LEU A 227 -10.46 7.04 8.45
C LEU A 227 -11.30 7.74 7.38
N ILE A 228 -11.61 7.04 6.31
CA ILE A 228 -12.72 7.36 5.43
C ILE A 228 -13.84 6.39 5.81
N PRO A 229 -14.95 6.86 6.40
CA PRO A 229 -16.05 6.01 6.82
C PRO A 229 -16.60 5.17 5.66
N GLY A 230 -16.73 3.86 5.89
CA GLY A 230 -17.22 2.91 4.90
C GLY A 230 -17.48 1.53 5.51
N GLY A 231 -18.01 0.62 4.74
CA GLY A 231 -18.31 -0.73 5.17
C GLY A 231 -19.15 -0.77 6.44
N LYS A 232 -18.68 -1.49 7.46
CA LYS A 232 -19.32 -1.56 8.79
C LYS A 232 -19.08 -0.31 9.66
N MET A 233 -18.13 0.55 9.25
CA MET A 233 -17.79 1.79 9.95
C MET A 233 -18.31 3.04 9.24
N LYS A 234 -19.33 2.89 8.38
CA LYS A 234 -19.93 3.98 7.61
C LYS A 234 -20.55 5.09 8.47
N ASP A 235 -20.96 4.76 9.68
CA ASP A 235 -21.59 5.68 10.63
C ASP A 235 -20.59 6.28 11.63
N LEU A 236 -19.29 5.91 11.56
CA LEU A 236 -18.26 6.53 12.35
C LEU A 236 -17.87 7.88 11.74
N ARG A 237 -17.43 8.80 12.60
CA ARG A 237 -16.92 10.11 12.14
C ARG A 237 -15.51 10.00 11.59
N HIS A 238 -15.14 10.92 10.73
CA HIS A 238 -13.74 11.18 10.41
C HIS A 238 -12.97 11.66 11.65
N PRO A 239 -11.68 11.32 11.78
CA PRO A 239 -10.83 12.02 12.75
C PRO A 239 -10.69 13.50 12.35
N THR A 240 -10.58 14.38 13.34
CA THR A 240 -10.31 15.79 13.09
C THR A 240 -8.87 16.02 12.65
N CYS A 241 -8.57 17.18 12.06
CA CYS A 241 -7.20 17.55 11.70
C CYS A 241 -6.29 17.59 12.93
N ASP A 242 -6.80 18.03 14.07
CA ASP A 242 -6.05 18.08 15.32
C ASP A 242 -5.74 16.68 15.85
N GLU A 243 -6.71 15.77 15.86
CA GLU A 243 -6.48 14.36 16.25
C GLU A 243 -5.40 13.71 15.37
N ILE A 244 -5.43 13.90 14.06
CA ILE A 244 -4.41 13.36 13.15
C ILE A 244 -3.04 13.97 13.45
N ARG A 245 -2.98 15.30 13.61
CA ARG A 245 -1.73 16.01 13.91
C ARG A 245 -1.13 15.54 15.23
N ASP A 246 -1.95 15.46 16.28
CA ASP A 246 -1.49 15.14 17.61
C ASP A 246 -1.01 13.68 17.71
N VAL A 247 -1.74 12.74 17.10
CA VAL A 247 -1.31 11.34 17.03
C VAL A 247 -0.02 11.18 16.20
N ARG A 248 0.13 11.89 15.09
CA ARG A 248 1.38 11.90 14.30
C ARG A 248 2.55 12.44 15.11
N ASN A 249 2.37 13.55 15.82
CA ASN A 249 3.40 14.12 16.68
C ASN A 249 3.84 13.16 17.78
N LEU A 250 2.91 12.50 18.45
CA LEU A 250 3.21 11.49 19.47
C LEU A 250 3.96 10.29 18.87
N CYS A 251 3.56 9.81 17.71
CA CYS A 251 4.21 8.69 17.03
C CYS A 251 5.58 9.04 16.45
N ALA A 252 5.82 10.31 16.09
CA ALA A 252 7.09 10.78 15.54
C ALA A 252 8.28 10.60 16.51
N ALA A 253 8.03 10.55 17.81
CA ALA A 253 9.05 10.21 18.80
C ALA A 253 9.61 8.78 18.63
N ALA A 254 8.83 7.88 18.01
CA ALA A 254 9.24 6.50 17.75
C ALA A 254 9.69 6.28 16.30
N ILE A 255 8.90 6.73 15.33
CA ILE A 255 9.13 6.48 13.89
C ILE A 255 8.83 7.77 13.11
N PRO A 256 9.71 8.18 12.15
CA PRO A 256 9.42 9.26 11.21
C PRO A 256 8.05 9.10 10.54
N GLN A 257 7.32 10.22 10.37
CA GLN A 257 5.99 10.23 9.78
C GLN A 257 6.04 10.75 8.34
N PHE A 258 5.25 10.14 7.47
CA PHE A 258 5.00 10.65 6.12
C PHE A 258 3.70 11.45 6.10
N HIS A 259 3.75 12.70 5.61
CA HIS A 259 2.62 13.64 5.72
C HIS A 259 1.83 13.85 4.41
N ARG A 260 2.40 13.46 3.27
CA ARG A 260 1.86 13.78 1.93
C ARG A 260 1.00 12.67 1.30
N CYS A 261 0.38 11.80 2.12
CA CYS A 261 -0.46 10.72 1.61
C CYS A 261 -1.82 11.25 1.13
N GLU A 262 -2.17 10.95 -0.12
CA GLU A 262 -3.44 11.38 -0.74
C GLU A 262 -4.52 10.29 -0.71
N GLN A 263 -4.28 9.15 -0.07
CA GLN A 263 -5.21 8.01 -0.04
C GLN A 263 -5.74 7.65 -1.42
N CYS A 264 -4.83 7.44 -2.36
CA CYS A 264 -5.13 7.24 -3.78
C CYS A 264 -6.05 6.06 -4.05
N ARG A 265 -6.87 6.16 -5.09
CA ARG A 265 -7.63 5.05 -5.66
C ARG A 265 -6.70 3.95 -6.16
N ALA A 266 -7.27 2.73 -6.35
CA ALA A 266 -6.52 1.58 -6.87
C ALA A 266 -6.13 1.71 -8.36
N ASP A 267 -6.68 2.69 -9.07
CA ASP A 267 -6.47 2.96 -10.50
C ASP A 267 -5.89 4.35 -10.77
N VAL A 268 -5.28 5.00 -9.78
CA VAL A 268 -4.75 6.35 -9.96
C VAL A 268 -3.59 6.37 -10.98
N ILE A 269 -3.65 7.33 -11.89
CA ILE A 269 -2.54 7.70 -12.77
C ILE A 269 -2.25 9.18 -12.54
N ARG A 270 -1.17 9.46 -11.80
CA ARG A 270 -0.70 10.81 -11.54
C ARG A 270 0.72 10.94 -12.05
N LEU A 271 0.93 11.81 -13.02
CA LEU A 271 2.24 12.08 -13.61
C LEU A 271 2.63 13.55 -13.33
N PRO A 272 3.94 13.87 -13.26
CA PRO A 272 4.38 15.25 -13.06
C PRO A 272 3.74 16.19 -14.09
N GLY A 273 3.12 17.27 -13.58
CA GLY A 273 2.44 18.27 -14.43
C GLY A 273 1.10 17.82 -15.05
N ARG A 274 0.64 16.59 -14.80
CA ARG A 274 -0.61 16.09 -15.39
C ARG A 274 -1.26 15.01 -14.51
N GLN A 275 -2.55 15.20 -14.17
CA GLN A 275 -3.40 14.13 -13.65
C GLN A 275 -4.18 13.52 -14.83
N ILE A 276 -3.96 12.23 -15.07
CA ILE A 276 -4.66 11.49 -16.12
C ILE A 276 -5.81 10.73 -15.46
N PRO A 277 -7.07 10.92 -15.92
CA PRO A 277 -8.16 10.08 -15.44
C PRO A 277 -7.89 8.61 -15.77
N PRO A 278 -8.27 7.65 -14.90
CA PRO A 278 -8.16 6.23 -15.21
C PRO A 278 -8.87 5.88 -16.52
N VAL A 279 -8.34 4.92 -17.25
CA VAL A 279 -8.90 4.50 -18.54
C VAL A 279 -10.29 3.90 -18.35
N VAL A 280 -11.32 4.67 -18.68
CA VAL A 280 -12.70 4.18 -18.82
C VAL A 280 -12.85 3.72 -20.24
N SER A 281 -13.06 2.40 -20.45
CA SER A 281 -13.42 1.94 -21.81
C SER A 281 -14.82 2.43 -22.12
N ASN A 282 -14.97 3.31 -23.11
CA ASN A 282 -16.25 3.52 -23.77
C ASN A 282 -16.65 2.19 -24.42
N ARG A 283 -17.62 1.53 -23.85
CA ARG A 283 -18.48 0.53 -24.49
C ARG A 283 -19.91 0.88 -24.20
#